data_ec06a566b88ebb4f85aa9aadefa5c8fe
#
_entry.id   ec06a566b88ebb4f85aa9aadefa5c8fe
#
_cell.length_a   1.000
_cell.length_b   1.000
_cell.length_c   1.000
_cell.angle_alpha   90.00
_cell.angle_beta   90.00
_cell.angle_gamma   90.00
#
_symmetry.space_group_name_H-M   'P 1'
#
loop_
_entity.id
_entity.type
_entity.pdbx_description
1 polymer ?
#
loop_
_entity_poly.entity_id
_entity_poly.type
_entity_poly.pdbx_seq_one_letter_code
_entity_poly.pdbx_strand_id
1 'polypeptide(L)'
;MNFKLISLFSILFFNLPSNAAEGPTNVTAELKSVTVYRGGAEMVHGIKQNLKQGTNDLLITGVSNQLELSSIRITGAEKLSILSVEFSADYLIPHTQNAAEKKLKDSLDNLSDEIERNRVLLTTDKELMDVLKANKQMAGTQTGLSIAELMKMMDYYRTKTLELQSEISKTNDKNKKLEEQRSRIANKLAEEERKGQVPGGRLRLQVLAPVPGNYDFTISYLTAHAGWVPSYDLKVESISKPLKLIQKARIIQTTGFDWSQVKLNLSTSYPSQHGDAPIFKTWFLAYIDPMQRLRNSNGYVNTVPGMAASKQLNETSTTGNSMRLDDGDLGDHVTVRDNEMDVVFDIDLPYDIPANGKDQHVVLKETNVSSVYTYYAAPKLDKDAYLLGEIANWEDLHLLAGEANIIFEGTYLGKTAIDPKSVLDTLTLSLGKDKRVVVKREKLKDFSSEKFLGASKKQTIAYEITVKNNKKEKIQMLLKDQYPISTDKDIEVELLESSGAVINKESGVLTWKLELAPGESKKYRISYSVRYPKDKVVNL
;
A
#
# COMPACT_ATOMS: atom_id res chain seq x y z
N MET A 1 8.58 -26.24 104.47
CA MET A 1 8.31 -27.38 103.60
C MET A 1 7.42 -26.86 102.42
N ASN A 2 8.04 -26.40 101.36
CA ASN A 2 7.34 -25.71 100.25
C ASN A 2 7.31 -26.63 98.99
N PHE A 3 6.12 -27.10 98.64
CA PHE A 3 5.88 -27.80 97.36
C PHE A 3 5.64 -26.78 96.25
N LYS A 4 6.50 -26.77 95.20
CA LYS A 4 6.29 -26.02 93.95
C LYS A 4 5.56 -26.92 92.98
N LEU A 5 4.34 -26.50 92.57
CA LEU A 5 3.57 -27.09 91.51
C LEU A 5 4.13 -26.59 90.19
N ILE A 6 4.64 -27.45 89.29
CA ILE A 6 5.06 -27.14 87.91
C ILE A 6 3.87 -27.45 87.01
N SER A 7 3.26 -26.39 86.42
CA SER A 7 2.19 -26.49 85.41
C SER A 7 2.83 -26.70 84.05
N LEU A 8 2.59 -27.86 83.48
CA LEU A 8 3.03 -28.21 82.10
C LEU A 8 2.03 -27.65 81.07
N PHE A 9 2.40 -26.54 80.38
CA PHE A 9 1.58 -25.94 79.33
C PHE A 9 1.90 -26.64 78.01
N SER A 10 1.00 -27.54 77.56
CA SER A 10 1.09 -28.22 76.24
C SER A 10 0.68 -27.26 75.15
N ILE A 11 1.64 -26.76 74.38
CA ILE A 11 1.38 -25.93 73.19
C ILE A 11 0.97 -26.87 72.02
N LEU A 12 -0.32 -26.86 71.71
CA LEU A 12 -0.87 -27.50 70.50
C LEU A 12 -0.52 -26.67 69.29
N PHE A 13 0.47 -27.08 68.51
CA PHE A 13 0.74 -26.51 67.16
C PHE A 13 -0.38 -26.92 66.19
N PHE A 14 -1.30 -26.01 65.92
CA PHE A 14 -2.19 -26.11 64.78
C PHE A 14 -1.36 -25.89 63.48
N ASN A 15 -1.03 -26.95 62.83
CA ASN A 15 -0.56 -26.89 61.43
C ASN A 15 -1.72 -26.43 60.55
N LEU A 16 -1.84 -25.11 60.31
CA LEU A 16 -2.67 -24.59 59.20
C LEU A 16 -1.97 -25.00 57.91
N PRO A 17 -2.65 -25.69 56.98
CA PRO A 17 -2.08 -25.93 55.65
C PRO A 17 -1.84 -24.56 54.98
N SER A 18 -0.59 -24.20 54.82
CA SER A 18 -0.19 -23.08 53.96
C SER A 18 -0.56 -23.48 52.54
N ASN A 19 -1.72 -23.02 52.07
CA ASN A 19 -2.00 -23.01 50.64
C ASN A 19 -1.01 -22.04 50.00
N ALA A 20 0.14 -22.57 49.58
CA ALA A 20 1.00 -21.84 48.66
C ALA A 20 0.13 -21.50 47.44
N ALA A 21 -0.09 -20.22 47.19
CA ALA A 21 -0.77 -19.77 45.97
C ALA A 21 0.00 -20.34 44.80
N GLU A 22 -0.57 -21.36 44.12
CA GLU A 22 -0.02 -21.86 42.88
C GLU A 22 0.04 -20.65 41.91
N GLY A 23 1.21 -20.40 41.31
CA GLY A 23 1.34 -19.34 40.31
C GLY A 23 0.41 -19.59 39.12
N PRO A 24 0.16 -18.57 38.26
CA PRO A 24 -0.73 -18.71 37.14
C PRO A 24 -0.27 -19.82 36.19
N THR A 25 -1.21 -20.59 35.68
CA THR A 25 -0.94 -21.64 34.69
C THR A 25 -0.71 -21.00 33.31
N ASN A 26 0.47 -21.21 32.73
CA ASN A 26 0.77 -20.71 31.37
C ASN A 26 0.01 -21.51 30.31
N VAL A 27 -0.69 -20.81 29.43
CA VAL A 27 -1.48 -21.38 28.33
C VAL A 27 -1.16 -20.62 27.05
N THR A 28 -0.80 -21.33 25.98
CA THR A 28 -0.61 -20.70 24.68
C THR A 28 -1.91 -20.75 23.88
N ALA A 29 -2.40 -19.59 23.46
CA ALA A 29 -3.57 -19.47 22.60
C ALA A 29 -3.17 -19.71 21.14
N GLU A 30 -3.92 -20.52 20.43
CA GLU A 30 -3.69 -20.84 19.01
C GLU A 30 -4.60 -19.99 18.13
N LEU A 31 -4.03 -19.19 17.20
CA LEU A 31 -4.81 -18.40 16.27
C LEU A 31 -5.55 -19.33 15.28
N LYS A 32 -6.88 -19.26 15.27
CA LYS A 32 -7.75 -20.11 14.45
C LYS A 32 -8.24 -19.39 13.21
N SER A 33 -8.72 -18.16 13.37
CA SER A 33 -9.25 -17.38 12.27
C SER A 33 -8.99 -15.89 12.47
N VAL A 34 -8.95 -15.19 11.36
CA VAL A 34 -8.82 -13.73 11.31
C VAL A 34 -9.88 -13.17 10.37
N THR A 35 -10.67 -12.22 10.85
CA THR A 35 -11.55 -11.41 10.00
C THR A 35 -10.91 -10.04 9.85
N VAL A 36 -10.42 -9.75 8.63
CA VAL A 36 -9.78 -8.46 8.33
C VAL A 36 -10.85 -7.49 7.83
N TYR A 37 -10.92 -6.34 8.46
CA TYR A 37 -11.79 -5.22 8.10
C TYR A 37 -11.04 -4.18 7.26
N ARG A 38 -11.74 -3.15 6.80
CA ARG A 38 -11.13 -2.02 6.08
C ARG A 38 -10.16 -1.21 6.96
N GLY A 39 -10.30 -1.29 8.27
CA GLY A 39 -9.44 -0.61 9.23
C GLY A 39 -9.37 -1.36 10.55
N GLY A 40 -8.77 -2.54 10.53
CA GLY A 40 -8.60 -3.40 11.69
C GLY A 40 -8.74 -4.87 11.36
N ALA A 41 -8.58 -5.73 12.36
CA ALA A 41 -8.88 -7.16 12.27
C ALA A 41 -9.44 -7.69 13.58
N GLU A 42 -10.36 -8.64 13.51
CA GLU A 42 -10.75 -9.49 14.61
C GLU A 42 -9.95 -10.78 14.56
N MET A 43 -9.31 -11.09 15.66
CA MET A 43 -8.47 -12.28 15.80
C MET A 43 -9.13 -13.25 16.77
N VAL A 44 -9.32 -14.51 16.37
CA VAL A 44 -9.98 -15.55 17.16
C VAL A 44 -8.97 -16.62 17.50
N HIS A 45 -8.73 -16.78 18.79
CA HIS A 45 -7.79 -17.77 19.33
C HIS A 45 -8.53 -18.88 20.06
N GLY A 46 -8.14 -20.12 19.79
CA GLY A 46 -8.64 -21.31 20.52
C GLY A 46 -7.75 -21.64 21.72
N ILE A 47 -8.38 -22.05 22.79
CA ILE A 47 -7.72 -22.49 24.03
C ILE A 47 -8.33 -23.80 24.48
N LYS A 48 -7.47 -24.80 24.73
CA LYS A 48 -7.85 -26.09 25.32
C LYS A 48 -7.05 -26.29 26.60
N GLN A 49 -7.72 -26.31 27.75
CA GLN A 49 -7.05 -26.38 29.05
C GLN A 49 -7.80 -27.31 30.01
N ASN A 50 -7.02 -28.12 30.76
CA ASN A 50 -7.54 -28.88 31.86
C ASN A 50 -7.60 -28.00 33.09
N LEU A 51 -8.79 -27.82 33.67
CA LEU A 51 -9.03 -26.96 34.83
C LEU A 51 -9.40 -27.80 36.05
N LYS A 52 -8.92 -27.36 37.25
CA LYS A 52 -9.31 -27.91 38.54
C LYS A 52 -10.66 -27.32 38.97
N GLN A 53 -11.41 -28.04 39.81
CA GLN A 53 -12.62 -27.47 40.42
C GLN A 53 -12.23 -26.23 41.27
N GLY A 54 -13.03 -25.16 41.13
CA GLY A 54 -12.78 -23.90 41.83
C GLY A 54 -12.10 -22.87 40.93
N THR A 55 -11.43 -21.91 41.53
CA THR A 55 -10.75 -20.81 40.84
C THR A 55 -9.45 -21.26 40.18
N ASN A 56 -9.29 -20.98 38.91
CA ASN A 56 -8.06 -21.19 38.14
C ASN A 56 -7.56 -19.85 37.63
N ASP A 57 -6.25 -19.64 37.74
CA ASP A 57 -5.55 -18.43 37.25
C ASP A 57 -4.73 -18.85 36.02
N LEU A 58 -5.09 -18.32 34.86
CA LEU A 58 -4.48 -18.66 33.58
C LEU A 58 -3.70 -17.45 33.05
N LEU A 59 -2.45 -17.66 32.63
CA LEU A 59 -1.66 -16.68 31.90
C LEU A 59 -1.59 -17.08 30.44
N ILE A 60 -2.42 -16.42 29.62
CA ILE A 60 -2.59 -16.72 28.21
C ILE A 60 -1.57 -15.91 27.41
N THR A 61 -0.76 -16.62 26.64
CA THR A 61 0.25 -16.06 25.71
C THR A 61 -0.15 -16.31 24.26
N GLY A 62 0.54 -15.72 23.29
CA GLY A 62 0.23 -15.87 21.87
C GLY A 62 -0.89 -14.95 21.38
N VAL A 63 -1.21 -13.90 22.11
CA VAL A 63 -2.12 -12.84 21.70
C VAL A 63 -1.35 -11.58 21.29
N SER A 64 -1.96 -10.72 20.48
CA SER A 64 -1.33 -9.45 20.06
C SER A 64 -1.15 -8.51 21.24
N ASN A 65 -0.03 -7.81 21.31
CA ASN A 65 0.16 -6.69 22.24
C ASN A 65 -0.57 -5.41 21.78
N GLN A 66 -1.12 -5.42 20.59
CA GLN A 66 -1.84 -4.31 19.93
C GLN A 66 -3.36 -4.55 19.95
N LEU A 67 -3.85 -5.33 20.91
CA LEU A 67 -5.28 -5.61 21.04
C LEU A 67 -6.04 -4.43 21.67
N GLU A 68 -7.31 -4.26 21.27
CA GLU A 68 -8.23 -3.33 21.91
C GLU A 68 -8.91 -3.99 23.10
N LEU A 69 -8.63 -3.52 24.32
CA LEU A 69 -9.09 -4.13 25.56
C LEU A 69 -10.62 -4.24 25.66
N SER A 70 -11.32 -3.21 25.21
CA SER A 70 -12.80 -3.16 25.23
C SER A 70 -13.46 -4.18 24.31
N SER A 71 -12.71 -4.72 23.36
CA SER A 71 -13.20 -5.65 22.35
C SER A 71 -13.03 -7.13 22.74
N ILE A 72 -12.38 -7.42 23.86
CA ILE A 72 -12.12 -8.81 24.28
C ILE A 72 -13.44 -9.52 24.57
N ARG A 73 -13.65 -10.65 23.90
CA ARG A 73 -14.78 -11.55 24.11
C ARG A 73 -14.28 -12.97 24.34
N ILE A 74 -14.92 -13.66 25.26
CA ILE A 74 -14.63 -15.06 25.56
C ILE A 74 -15.92 -15.85 25.29
N THR A 75 -15.85 -16.83 24.39
CA THR A 75 -16.98 -17.66 23.97
C THR A 75 -16.65 -19.14 24.11
N GLY A 76 -17.68 -20.01 24.17
CA GLY A 76 -17.50 -21.44 24.45
C GLY A 76 -17.27 -21.76 25.93
N ALA A 77 -17.26 -20.73 26.80
CA ALA A 77 -17.05 -20.88 28.23
C ALA A 77 -18.36 -20.96 29.03
N GLU A 78 -19.44 -21.48 28.44
CA GLU A 78 -20.79 -21.51 29.06
C GLU A 78 -20.82 -22.23 30.40
N LYS A 79 -19.88 -23.15 30.62
CA LYS A 79 -19.72 -23.88 31.88
C LYS A 79 -18.69 -23.25 32.84
N LEU A 80 -18.11 -22.11 32.45
CA LEU A 80 -17.10 -21.38 33.27
C LEU A 80 -17.67 -20.02 33.67
N SER A 81 -17.35 -19.58 34.87
CA SER A 81 -17.58 -18.18 35.26
C SER A 81 -16.28 -17.41 35.13
N ILE A 82 -16.26 -16.37 34.32
CA ILE A 82 -15.11 -15.48 34.17
C ILE A 82 -15.13 -14.48 35.33
N LEU A 83 -14.08 -14.46 36.13
CA LEU A 83 -13.97 -13.60 37.31
C LEU A 83 -13.22 -12.31 37.02
N SER A 84 -12.11 -12.39 36.27
CA SER A 84 -11.35 -11.21 35.84
C SER A 84 -10.58 -11.47 34.55
N VAL A 85 -10.34 -10.40 33.80
CA VAL A 85 -9.49 -10.37 32.59
C VAL A 85 -8.54 -9.18 32.76
N GLU A 86 -7.25 -9.45 32.82
CA GLU A 86 -6.21 -8.44 32.91
C GLU A 86 -5.26 -8.61 31.71
N PHE A 87 -4.88 -7.50 31.09
CA PHE A 87 -3.93 -7.49 29.96
C PHE A 87 -2.61 -6.85 30.40
N SER A 88 -1.52 -7.45 29.97
CA SER A 88 -0.19 -6.87 30.08
C SER A 88 0.63 -7.12 28.83
N ALA A 89 1.40 -6.14 28.38
CA ALA A 89 2.40 -6.35 27.34
C ALA A 89 3.68 -6.90 27.99
N ASP A 90 4.21 -7.97 27.43
CA ASP A 90 5.44 -8.57 27.96
C ASP A 90 6.67 -8.01 27.24
N TYR A 91 7.28 -7.00 27.84
CA TYR A 91 8.53 -6.38 27.37
C TYR A 91 9.79 -7.12 27.83
N LEU A 92 9.65 -8.18 28.64
CA LEU A 92 10.78 -8.86 29.28
C LEU A 92 11.10 -10.24 28.69
N ILE A 93 10.40 -10.67 27.65
CA ILE A 93 10.80 -11.90 26.97
C ILE A 93 12.12 -11.62 26.24
N PRO A 94 13.23 -12.28 26.61
CA PRO A 94 14.43 -12.19 25.83
C PRO A 94 14.11 -12.64 24.41
N HIS A 95 14.46 -11.82 23.42
CA HIS A 95 14.36 -12.20 22.03
C HIS A 95 15.18 -13.48 21.82
N THR A 96 14.50 -14.60 21.63
CA THR A 96 15.15 -15.86 21.31
C THR A 96 15.54 -15.78 19.83
N GLN A 97 16.85 -15.57 19.57
CA GLN A 97 17.37 -15.54 18.21
C GLN A 97 16.95 -16.80 17.47
N ASN A 98 16.28 -16.64 16.34
CA ASN A 98 15.97 -17.77 15.50
C ASN A 98 17.23 -18.26 14.76
N ALA A 99 17.21 -19.50 14.23
CA ALA A 99 18.37 -20.08 13.54
C ALA A 99 18.83 -19.26 12.31
N ALA A 100 17.92 -18.51 11.68
CA ALA A 100 18.24 -17.64 10.55
C ALA A 100 18.98 -16.38 10.99
N GLU A 101 18.53 -15.73 12.06
CA GLU A 101 19.20 -14.57 12.66
C GLU A 101 20.62 -14.92 13.11
N LYS A 102 20.78 -16.07 13.79
CA LYS A 102 22.10 -16.53 14.21
C LYS A 102 23.05 -16.70 13.02
N LYS A 103 22.60 -17.34 11.94
CA LYS A 103 23.41 -17.52 10.72
C LYS A 103 23.78 -16.18 10.07
N LEU A 104 22.86 -15.21 10.04
CA LEU A 104 23.13 -13.89 9.48
C LEU A 104 24.14 -13.12 10.33
N LYS A 105 24.05 -13.22 11.67
CA LYS A 105 24.97 -12.60 12.61
C LYS A 105 26.36 -13.20 12.50
N ASP A 106 26.48 -14.54 12.51
CA ASP A 106 27.74 -15.24 12.30
C ASP A 106 28.40 -14.86 10.96
N SER A 107 27.59 -14.69 9.90
CA SER A 107 28.07 -14.23 8.59
C SER A 107 28.57 -12.79 8.62
N LEU A 108 27.89 -11.92 9.37
CA LEU A 108 28.25 -10.51 9.52
C LEU A 108 29.58 -10.37 10.28
N ASP A 109 29.75 -11.16 11.36
CA ASP A 109 30.96 -11.20 12.16
C ASP A 109 32.15 -11.68 11.31
N ASN A 110 31.99 -12.78 10.55
CA ASN A 110 33.03 -13.29 9.64
C ASN A 110 33.44 -12.25 8.58
N LEU A 111 32.51 -11.53 7.98
CA LEU A 111 32.81 -10.47 7.01
C LEU A 111 33.55 -9.31 7.67
N SER A 112 33.15 -8.93 8.88
CA SER A 112 33.78 -7.85 9.63
C SER A 112 35.22 -8.19 9.97
N ASP A 113 35.50 -9.43 10.39
CA ASP A 113 36.83 -9.93 10.65
C ASP A 113 37.72 -9.97 9.38
N GLU A 114 37.14 -10.32 8.23
CA GLU A 114 37.87 -10.31 6.96
C GLU A 114 38.19 -8.88 6.49
N ILE A 115 37.27 -7.94 6.64
CA ILE A 115 37.49 -6.53 6.36
C ILE A 115 38.61 -5.96 7.24
N GLU A 116 38.60 -6.29 8.52
CA GLU A 116 39.65 -5.82 9.45
C GLU A 116 41.02 -6.41 9.11
N ARG A 117 41.12 -7.70 8.78
CA ARG A 117 42.38 -8.33 8.28
C ARG A 117 42.89 -7.59 7.04
N ASN A 118 42.05 -7.32 6.07
CA ASN A 118 42.42 -6.59 4.87
C ASN A 118 42.83 -5.12 5.18
N ARG A 119 42.24 -4.51 6.19
CA ARG A 119 42.60 -3.15 6.66
C ARG A 119 44.00 -3.11 7.23
N VAL A 120 44.38 -4.13 8.03
CA VAL A 120 45.73 -4.27 8.55
C VAL A 120 46.74 -4.42 7.40
N LEU A 121 46.46 -5.29 6.41
CA LEU A 121 47.30 -5.46 5.21
C LEU A 121 47.49 -4.13 4.46
N LEU A 122 46.40 -3.40 4.21
CA LEU A 122 46.45 -2.10 3.55
C LEU A 122 47.32 -1.08 4.29
N THR A 123 47.24 -1.08 5.62
CA THR A 123 48.06 -0.21 6.46
C THR A 123 49.52 -0.57 6.33
N THR A 124 49.86 -1.85 6.46
CA THR A 124 51.25 -2.37 6.30
C THR A 124 51.81 -2.04 4.91
N ASP A 125 51.07 -2.29 3.83
CA ASP A 125 51.51 -2.00 2.47
C ASP A 125 51.73 -0.49 2.24
N LYS A 126 50.90 0.36 2.82
CA LYS A 126 51.07 1.83 2.77
C LYS A 126 52.33 2.27 3.53
N GLU A 127 52.54 1.72 4.73
CA GLU A 127 53.78 1.99 5.50
C GLU A 127 55.03 1.57 4.75
N LEU A 128 55.01 0.37 4.13
CA LEU A 128 56.11 -0.10 3.28
C LEU A 128 56.31 0.84 2.08
N MET A 129 55.25 1.31 1.45
CA MET A 129 55.32 2.30 0.38
C MET A 129 55.98 3.61 0.83
N ASP A 130 55.64 4.06 2.04
CA ASP A 130 56.23 5.29 2.58
C ASP A 130 57.69 5.15 2.99
N VAL A 131 58.08 3.97 3.52
CA VAL A 131 59.51 3.63 3.72
C VAL A 131 60.28 3.61 2.39
N LEU A 132 59.71 3.01 1.34
CA LEU A 132 60.28 3.07 0.00
C LEU A 132 60.46 4.52 -0.47
N LYS A 133 59.47 5.35 -0.37
CA LYS A 133 59.54 6.79 -0.78
C LYS A 133 60.60 7.55 -0.01
N ALA A 134 60.69 7.37 1.32
CA ALA A 134 61.68 8.01 2.18
C ALA A 134 63.12 7.65 1.78
N ASN A 135 63.37 6.33 1.51
CA ASN A 135 64.68 5.87 1.09
C ASN A 135 65.12 6.38 -0.29
N LYS A 136 64.18 6.74 -1.19
CA LYS A 136 64.50 7.39 -2.47
C LYS A 136 65.19 8.72 -2.29
N GLN A 137 64.91 9.48 -1.24
CA GLN A 137 65.54 10.77 -0.95
C GLN A 137 66.94 10.63 -0.39
N MET A 138 67.24 9.57 0.38
CA MET A 138 68.58 9.31 0.95
C MET A 138 69.60 8.86 -0.10
N ALA A 139 69.17 8.21 -1.17
CA ALA A 139 70.07 7.73 -2.25
C ALA A 139 70.66 8.90 -3.07
N GLY A 140 70.17 10.12 -2.96
CA GLY A 140 70.69 11.30 -3.68
C GLY A 140 71.77 12.07 -2.94
N THR A 141 72.14 11.69 -1.71
CA THR A 141 73.05 12.50 -0.86
C THR A 141 74.43 11.89 -0.61
N GLN A 142 74.69 10.64 -1.09
CA GLN A 142 76.00 10.02 -0.95
C GLN A 142 76.72 9.87 -2.28
N THR A 143 77.85 10.54 -2.38
CA THR A 143 78.85 10.48 -3.45
C THR A 143 79.53 9.14 -3.42
N GLY A 144 79.24 8.22 -4.40
CA GLY A 144 79.99 6.99 -4.56
C GLY A 144 79.27 5.81 -5.24
N LEU A 145 77.99 5.94 -5.60
CA LEU A 145 77.29 4.86 -6.32
C LEU A 145 77.72 4.84 -7.80
N SER A 146 78.08 3.63 -8.29
CA SER A 146 78.27 3.43 -9.73
C SER A 146 76.93 3.54 -10.49
N ILE A 147 76.96 3.90 -11.77
CA ILE A 147 75.79 4.00 -12.64
C ILE A 147 75.05 2.62 -12.67
N ALA A 148 75.77 1.52 -12.65
CA ALA A 148 75.18 0.19 -12.63
C ALA A 148 74.42 -0.13 -11.33
N GLU A 149 74.88 0.32 -10.18
CA GLU A 149 74.21 0.17 -8.88
C GLU A 149 72.97 1.08 -8.80
N LEU A 150 73.07 2.29 -9.33
CA LEU A 150 71.93 3.19 -9.43
C LEU A 150 70.82 2.61 -10.30
N MET A 151 71.15 2.01 -11.46
CA MET A 151 70.15 1.37 -12.33
C MET A 151 69.49 0.17 -11.63
N LYS A 152 70.23 -0.71 -10.96
CA LYS A 152 69.66 -1.82 -10.17
C LYS A 152 68.74 -1.33 -9.07
N MET A 153 69.08 -0.28 -8.39
CA MET A 153 68.27 0.33 -7.35
C MET A 153 66.97 0.93 -7.92
N MET A 154 67.04 1.59 -9.06
CA MET A 154 65.84 2.14 -9.75
C MET A 154 64.90 1.04 -10.21
N ASP A 155 65.42 -0.06 -10.75
CA ASP A 155 64.64 -1.22 -11.15
C ASP A 155 63.95 -1.91 -9.94
N TYR A 156 64.69 -2.04 -8.82
CA TYR A 156 64.10 -2.53 -7.57
C TYR A 156 62.97 -1.63 -7.08
N TYR A 157 63.18 -0.32 -7.04
CA TYR A 157 62.17 0.65 -6.66
C TYR A 157 60.93 0.57 -7.55
N ARG A 158 61.13 0.56 -8.86
CA ARG A 158 60.05 0.46 -9.83
C ARG A 158 59.23 -0.81 -9.59
N THR A 159 59.90 -1.95 -9.50
CA THR A 159 59.27 -3.24 -9.32
C THR A 159 58.47 -3.30 -8.02
N LYS A 160 59.08 -2.91 -6.89
CA LYS A 160 58.41 -2.94 -5.58
C LYS A 160 57.29 -1.91 -5.45
N THR A 161 57.43 -0.75 -6.05
CA THR A 161 56.35 0.25 -6.08
C THR A 161 55.15 -0.26 -6.85
N LEU A 162 55.36 -0.87 -8.03
CA LEU A 162 54.25 -1.42 -8.83
C LEU A 162 53.59 -2.61 -8.13
N GLU A 163 54.37 -3.47 -7.50
CA GLU A 163 53.88 -4.63 -6.72
C GLU A 163 52.96 -4.14 -5.58
N LEU A 164 53.45 -3.25 -4.71
CA LEU A 164 52.68 -2.70 -3.59
C LEU A 164 51.42 -1.92 -4.05
N GLN A 165 51.53 -1.10 -5.11
CA GLN A 165 50.36 -0.42 -5.67
C GLN A 165 49.29 -1.40 -6.18
N SER A 166 49.73 -2.50 -6.83
CA SER A 166 48.82 -3.54 -7.30
C SER A 166 48.13 -4.26 -6.13
N GLU A 167 48.88 -4.58 -5.06
CA GLU A 167 48.34 -5.22 -3.86
C GLU A 167 47.36 -4.31 -3.13
N ILE A 168 47.71 -3.04 -2.93
CA ILE A 168 46.82 -2.01 -2.34
C ILE A 168 45.52 -1.90 -3.16
N SER A 169 45.62 -1.84 -4.49
CA SER A 169 44.45 -1.74 -5.35
C SER A 169 43.54 -2.96 -5.22
N LYS A 170 44.10 -4.17 -5.33
CA LYS A 170 43.36 -5.45 -5.21
C LYS A 170 42.69 -5.58 -3.85
N THR A 171 43.38 -5.20 -2.77
CA THR A 171 42.83 -5.30 -1.42
C THR A 171 41.72 -4.26 -1.18
N ASN A 172 41.86 -3.05 -1.75
CA ASN A 172 40.79 -2.04 -1.72
C ASN A 172 39.54 -2.52 -2.47
N ASP A 173 39.70 -3.09 -3.69
CA ASP A 173 38.60 -3.62 -4.47
C ASP A 173 37.91 -4.80 -3.76
N LYS A 174 38.67 -5.64 -3.10
CA LYS A 174 38.15 -6.73 -2.26
C LYS A 174 37.35 -6.18 -1.09
N ASN A 175 37.91 -5.21 -0.37
CA ASN A 175 37.23 -4.57 0.77
C ASN A 175 35.91 -3.90 0.34
N LYS A 176 35.88 -3.20 -0.78
CA LYS A 176 34.65 -2.61 -1.31
C LYS A 176 33.56 -3.66 -1.51
N LYS A 177 33.90 -4.82 -2.10
CA LYS A 177 32.92 -5.92 -2.29
C LYS A 177 32.45 -6.51 -0.96
N LEU A 178 33.36 -6.69 0.01
CA LEU A 178 33.01 -7.19 1.34
C LEU A 178 32.10 -6.22 2.11
N GLU A 179 32.35 -4.90 2.01
CA GLU A 179 31.49 -3.88 2.60
C GLU A 179 30.07 -3.86 1.99
N GLU A 180 29.98 -4.03 0.66
CA GLU A 180 28.67 -4.15 -0.01
C GLU A 180 27.91 -5.40 0.48
N GLN A 181 28.62 -6.54 0.63
CA GLN A 181 28.02 -7.77 1.16
C GLN A 181 27.61 -7.61 2.63
N ARG A 182 28.47 -7.01 3.46
CA ARG A 182 28.18 -6.71 4.87
C ARG A 182 26.92 -5.85 4.99
N SER A 183 26.80 -4.80 4.18
CA SER A 183 25.63 -3.93 4.17
C SER A 183 24.34 -4.68 3.82
N ARG A 184 24.37 -5.57 2.81
CA ARG A 184 23.23 -6.40 2.43
C ARG A 184 22.80 -7.35 3.55
N ILE A 185 23.78 -8.01 4.21
CA ILE A 185 23.51 -8.94 5.31
C ILE A 185 22.99 -8.19 6.53
N ALA A 186 23.57 -7.01 6.86
CA ALA A 186 23.11 -6.17 7.95
C ALA A 186 21.65 -5.71 7.76
N ASN A 187 21.28 -5.30 6.54
CA ASN A 187 19.91 -4.94 6.23
C ASN A 187 18.94 -6.14 6.38
N LYS A 188 19.39 -7.33 5.95
CA LYS A 188 18.60 -8.55 6.10
C LYS A 188 18.45 -8.98 7.56
N LEU A 189 19.51 -8.85 8.35
CA LEU A 189 19.47 -9.11 9.79
C LEU A 189 18.51 -8.15 10.49
N ALA A 190 18.57 -6.85 10.19
CA ALA A 190 17.65 -5.86 10.74
C ALA A 190 16.18 -6.12 10.35
N GLU A 191 15.92 -6.68 9.16
CA GLU A 191 14.58 -7.14 8.76
C GLU A 191 14.12 -8.34 9.59
N GLU A 192 14.98 -9.33 9.84
CA GLU A 192 14.66 -10.50 10.67
C GLU A 192 14.47 -10.13 12.14
N GLU A 193 15.34 -9.29 12.69
CA GLU A 193 15.23 -8.80 14.08
C GLU A 193 13.91 -8.05 14.34
N ARG A 194 13.42 -7.26 13.36
CA ARG A 194 12.12 -6.58 13.48
C ARG A 194 10.95 -7.54 13.64
N LYS A 195 11.02 -8.73 13.05
CA LYS A 195 9.97 -9.76 13.17
C LYS A 195 9.87 -10.31 14.58
N GLY A 196 11.00 -10.34 15.32
CA GLY A 196 11.04 -10.88 16.67
C GLY A 196 10.94 -9.86 17.80
N GLN A 197 10.97 -8.55 17.52
CA GLN A 197 11.02 -7.48 18.53
C GLN A 197 9.66 -7.00 19.02
N VAL A 198 8.54 -7.48 18.48
CA VAL A 198 7.23 -7.07 18.97
C VAL A 198 6.91 -7.85 20.24
N PRO A 199 6.79 -7.18 21.41
CA PRO A 199 6.44 -7.87 22.64
C PRO A 199 5.13 -8.63 22.48
N GLY A 200 5.08 -9.87 22.91
CA GLY A 200 3.83 -10.62 22.94
C GLY A 200 2.84 -10.00 23.94
N GLY A 201 1.54 -10.06 23.63
CA GLY A 201 0.50 -9.76 24.62
C GLY A 201 0.34 -10.91 25.58
N ARG A 202 0.02 -10.61 26.84
CA ARG A 202 -0.36 -11.57 27.87
C ARG A 202 -1.73 -11.21 28.43
N LEU A 203 -2.63 -12.19 28.47
CA LEU A 203 -3.92 -12.07 29.13
C LEU A 203 -3.92 -12.94 30.38
N ARG A 204 -4.07 -12.32 31.55
CA ARG A 204 -4.33 -13.04 32.80
C ARG A 204 -5.84 -13.21 32.93
N LEU A 205 -6.28 -14.44 32.92
CA LEU A 205 -7.69 -14.81 32.97
C LEU A 205 -7.98 -15.63 34.23
N GLN A 206 -8.79 -15.10 35.12
CA GLN A 206 -9.30 -15.84 36.26
C GLN A 206 -10.65 -16.44 35.93
N VAL A 207 -10.75 -17.76 36.04
CA VAL A 207 -11.98 -18.52 35.77
C VAL A 207 -12.36 -19.41 36.91
N LEU A 208 -13.65 -19.54 37.19
CA LEU A 208 -14.21 -20.50 38.13
C LEU A 208 -14.78 -21.68 37.35
N ALA A 209 -14.18 -22.87 37.56
CA ALA A 209 -14.67 -24.13 36.99
C ALA A 209 -15.52 -24.88 38.02
N PRO A 210 -16.79 -25.22 37.71
CA PRO A 210 -17.68 -25.91 38.65
C PRO A 210 -17.26 -27.37 38.88
N VAL A 211 -16.68 -28.00 37.89
CA VAL A 211 -16.16 -29.38 37.92
C VAL A 211 -14.77 -29.44 37.28
N PRO A 212 -13.90 -30.37 37.70
CA PRO A 212 -12.61 -30.55 37.03
C PRO A 212 -12.80 -31.18 35.68
N GLY A 213 -12.00 -30.77 34.66
CA GLY A 213 -12.08 -31.34 33.34
C GLY A 213 -11.40 -30.50 32.26
N ASN A 214 -11.49 -30.99 31.01
CA ASN A 214 -10.99 -30.28 29.85
C ASN A 214 -12.05 -29.30 29.37
N TYR A 215 -11.64 -28.05 29.24
CA TYR A 215 -12.47 -26.96 28.72
C TYR A 215 -11.89 -26.45 27.43
N ASP A 216 -12.77 -26.23 26.44
CA ASP A 216 -12.45 -25.66 25.12
C ASP A 216 -13.21 -24.34 25.00
N PHE A 217 -12.51 -23.24 24.85
CA PHE A 217 -13.09 -21.92 24.70
C PHE A 217 -12.25 -21.06 23.76
N THR A 218 -12.83 -19.99 23.27
CA THR A 218 -12.15 -19.07 22.36
C THR A 218 -12.07 -17.67 22.93
N ILE A 219 -11.01 -16.98 22.62
CA ILE A 219 -10.82 -15.55 22.90
C ILE A 219 -10.77 -14.82 21.58
N SER A 220 -11.65 -13.83 21.38
CA SER A 220 -11.58 -12.92 20.25
C SER A 220 -11.35 -11.49 20.71
N TYR A 221 -10.66 -10.71 19.90
CA TYR A 221 -10.41 -9.27 20.11
C TYR A 221 -10.15 -8.55 18.80
N LEU A 222 -10.36 -7.23 18.81
CA LEU A 222 -10.03 -6.35 17.70
C LEU A 222 -8.61 -5.78 17.83
N THR A 223 -7.98 -5.53 16.68
CA THR A 223 -6.73 -4.78 16.56
C THR A 223 -6.82 -3.81 15.39
N ALA A 224 -6.31 -2.59 15.55
CA ALA A 224 -6.21 -1.61 14.46
C ALA A 224 -4.96 -1.82 13.57
N HIS A 225 -4.11 -2.80 13.90
CA HIS A 225 -2.83 -3.04 13.25
C HIS A 225 -2.89 -4.02 12.06
N ALA A 226 -4.05 -4.12 11.44
CA ALA A 226 -4.26 -4.83 10.19
C ALA A 226 -5.37 -4.13 9.40
N GLY A 227 -5.44 -4.42 8.10
CA GLY A 227 -6.50 -3.91 7.25
C GLY A 227 -6.36 -4.42 5.83
N TRP A 228 -7.41 -4.24 5.04
CA TRP A 228 -7.38 -4.59 3.64
C TRP A 228 -8.00 -3.51 2.76
N VAL A 229 -7.55 -3.45 1.52
CA VAL A 229 -8.13 -2.59 0.48
C VAL A 229 -8.37 -3.40 -0.79
N PRO A 230 -9.49 -3.15 -1.50
CA PRO A 230 -9.75 -3.82 -2.77
C PRO A 230 -8.77 -3.33 -3.83
N SER A 231 -8.39 -4.24 -4.70
CA SER A 231 -7.64 -3.97 -5.92
C SER A 231 -8.16 -4.88 -7.02
N TYR A 232 -7.97 -4.48 -8.27
CA TYR A 232 -8.56 -5.17 -9.39
C TYR A 232 -7.56 -5.33 -10.53
N ASP A 233 -7.72 -6.40 -11.33
CA ASP A 233 -7.12 -6.48 -12.65
C ASP A 233 -8.23 -6.54 -13.70
N LEU A 234 -8.16 -5.64 -14.69
CA LEU A 234 -9.03 -5.59 -15.85
C LEU A 234 -8.28 -6.19 -17.02
N LYS A 235 -8.57 -7.44 -17.37
CA LYS A 235 -7.95 -8.12 -18.48
C LYS A 235 -8.87 -8.08 -19.71
N VAL A 236 -8.45 -7.41 -20.77
CA VAL A 236 -9.15 -7.33 -22.04
C VAL A 236 -8.31 -8.01 -23.11
N GLU A 237 -8.77 -9.13 -23.63
CA GLU A 237 -8.10 -9.84 -24.73
C GLU A 237 -8.36 -9.18 -26.09
N SER A 238 -9.59 -8.70 -26.30
CA SER A 238 -9.98 -7.93 -27.50
C SER A 238 -11.28 -7.17 -27.22
N ILE A 239 -11.57 -6.16 -28.04
CA ILE A 239 -12.83 -5.38 -27.93
C ILE A 239 -14.09 -6.16 -28.33
N SER A 240 -13.94 -7.38 -28.85
CA SER A 240 -15.05 -8.28 -29.20
C SER A 240 -15.32 -9.36 -28.13
N LYS A 241 -14.50 -9.44 -27.09
CA LYS A 241 -14.62 -10.41 -26.00
C LYS A 241 -15.07 -9.73 -24.71
N PRO A 242 -15.70 -10.50 -23.78
CA PRO A 242 -15.98 -10.01 -22.45
C PRO A 242 -14.69 -9.55 -21.73
N LEU A 243 -14.83 -8.58 -20.85
CA LEU A 243 -13.77 -8.16 -19.96
C LEU A 243 -13.66 -9.17 -18.81
N LYS A 244 -12.45 -9.68 -18.55
CA LYS A 244 -12.17 -10.48 -17.35
C LYS A 244 -11.81 -9.55 -16.20
N LEU A 245 -12.69 -9.47 -15.22
CA LEU A 245 -12.50 -8.71 -13.97
C LEU A 245 -11.98 -9.66 -12.90
N ILE A 246 -10.80 -9.39 -12.36
CA ILE A 246 -10.23 -10.11 -11.24
C ILE A 246 -10.26 -9.20 -10.02
N GLN A 247 -11.08 -9.55 -9.03
CA GLN A 247 -11.16 -8.86 -7.76
C GLN A 247 -10.11 -9.41 -6.80
N LYS A 248 -9.34 -8.54 -6.16
CA LYS A 248 -8.27 -8.89 -5.24
C LYS A 248 -8.39 -8.08 -3.95
N ALA A 249 -7.92 -8.65 -2.87
CA ALA A 249 -7.67 -7.95 -1.62
C ALA A 249 -6.17 -7.73 -1.46
N ARG A 250 -5.78 -6.52 -1.10
CA ARG A 250 -4.45 -6.18 -0.64
C ARG A 250 -4.49 -6.03 0.87
N ILE A 251 -3.88 -6.99 1.58
CA ILE A 251 -3.89 -7.08 3.03
C ILE A 251 -2.56 -6.62 3.57
N ILE A 252 -2.59 -5.82 4.63
CA ILE A 252 -1.41 -5.37 5.38
C ILE A 252 -1.65 -5.70 6.84
N GLN A 253 -0.64 -6.27 7.53
CA GLN A 253 -0.72 -6.50 8.95
C GLN A 253 0.60 -6.24 9.67
N THR A 254 0.51 -5.69 10.88
CA THR A 254 1.60 -5.41 11.82
C THR A 254 1.17 -5.77 13.25
N THR A 255 0.42 -6.86 13.41
CA THR A 255 -0.17 -7.29 14.69
C THR A 255 0.83 -7.88 15.68
N GLY A 256 2.08 -8.04 15.24
CA GLY A 256 3.17 -8.48 16.10
C GLY A 256 3.55 -9.95 15.96
N PHE A 257 2.76 -10.76 15.25
CA PHE A 257 3.11 -12.13 14.92
C PHE A 257 2.50 -12.55 13.57
N ASP A 258 3.14 -13.52 12.94
CA ASP A 258 2.72 -14.04 11.64
C ASP A 258 1.41 -14.84 11.80
N TRP A 259 0.48 -14.63 10.89
CA TRP A 259 -0.70 -15.47 10.78
C TRP A 259 -0.32 -16.67 9.94
N SER A 260 -0.25 -17.85 10.56
CA SER A 260 0.15 -19.08 9.89
C SER A 260 -1.00 -20.07 9.83
N GLN A 261 -1.33 -20.54 8.62
CA GLN A 261 -2.38 -21.51 8.34
C GLN A 261 -3.74 -21.12 8.95
N VAL A 262 -4.08 -19.82 8.89
CA VAL A 262 -5.32 -19.29 9.49
C VAL A 262 -6.47 -19.30 8.48
N LYS A 263 -7.68 -19.51 8.97
CA LYS A 263 -8.90 -19.22 8.20
C LYS A 263 -9.06 -17.71 8.08
N LEU A 264 -9.06 -17.20 6.84
CA LEU A 264 -9.11 -15.79 6.54
C LEU A 264 -10.50 -15.37 6.06
N ASN A 265 -11.07 -14.36 6.68
CA ASN A 265 -12.29 -13.69 6.23
C ASN A 265 -12.00 -12.22 6.00
N LEU A 266 -12.61 -11.62 4.96
CA LEU A 266 -12.47 -10.20 4.66
C LEU A 266 -13.84 -9.54 4.69
N SER A 267 -14.02 -8.55 5.57
CA SER A 267 -15.27 -7.80 5.67
C SER A 267 -15.11 -6.37 5.15
N THR A 268 -16.14 -5.87 4.49
CA THR A 268 -16.19 -4.48 4.01
C THR A 268 -16.55 -3.48 5.10
N SER A 269 -16.93 -3.94 6.29
CA SER A 269 -17.29 -3.10 7.42
C SER A 269 -16.10 -2.39 8.07
N TYR A 270 -16.42 -1.40 8.91
CA TYR A 270 -15.48 -0.65 9.74
C TYR A 270 -15.89 -0.76 11.21
N PRO A 271 -15.36 -1.72 11.97
CA PRO A 271 -15.82 -1.99 13.34
C PRO A 271 -15.57 -0.83 14.32
N SER A 272 -14.68 0.10 13.99
CA SER A 272 -14.34 1.27 14.83
C SER A 272 -15.10 2.56 14.47
N GLN A 273 -16.01 2.54 13.50
CA GLN A 273 -16.83 3.70 13.20
C GLN A 273 -17.98 3.81 14.20
N HIS A 274 -18.11 5.00 14.83
CA HIS A 274 -19.23 5.31 15.69
C HIS A 274 -20.53 5.29 14.86
N GLY A 275 -21.46 4.43 15.24
CA GLY A 275 -22.74 4.22 14.54
C GLY A 275 -23.81 5.28 14.83
N ASP A 276 -23.44 6.43 15.39
CA ASP A 276 -24.40 7.47 15.74
C ASP A 276 -24.90 8.19 14.48
N ALA A 277 -26.20 8.18 14.27
CA ALA A 277 -26.82 8.93 13.20
C ALA A 277 -26.62 10.45 13.41
N PRO A 278 -26.27 11.21 12.36
CA PRO A 278 -26.09 12.65 12.49
C PRO A 278 -27.43 13.33 12.83
N ILE A 279 -27.40 14.20 13.84
CA ILE A 279 -28.57 14.98 14.27
C ILE A 279 -28.40 16.42 13.81
N PHE A 280 -29.42 16.97 13.12
CA PHE A 280 -29.46 18.39 12.77
C PHE A 280 -29.47 19.26 14.03
N LYS A 281 -28.47 20.14 14.13
CA LYS A 281 -28.48 21.24 15.09
C LYS A 281 -29.16 22.46 14.47
N THR A 282 -29.81 23.29 15.28
CA THR A 282 -30.42 24.53 14.78
C THR A 282 -29.38 25.39 14.07
N TRP A 283 -29.63 25.72 12.80
CA TRP A 283 -28.77 26.58 12.00
C TRP A 283 -29.25 28.01 12.09
N PHE A 284 -28.51 28.85 12.82
CA PHE A 284 -28.77 30.28 12.90
C PHE A 284 -27.99 31.01 11.83
N LEU A 285 -28.70 31.83 11.03
CA LEU A 285 -28.04 32.74 10.10
C LEU A 285 -27.54 33.98 10.87
N ALA A 286 -26.31 34.36 10.62
CA ALA A 286 -25.69 35.57 11.13
C ALA A 286 -25.03 36.34 9.97
N TYR A 287 -24.99 37.66 10.07
CA TYR A 287 -24.21 38.48 9.14
C TYR A 287 -22.72 38.23 9.39
N ILE A 288 -21.99 37.91 8.32
CA ILE A 288 -20.53 37.74 8.37
C ILE A 288 -19.92 39.02 7.78
N ASP A 289 -19.12 39.73 8.58
CA ASP A 289 -18.32 40.85 8.10
C ASP A 289 -17.33 40.35 7.00
N PRO A 290 -17.35 40.93 5.78
CA PRO A 290 -16.45 40.54 4.70
C PRO A 290 -14.96 40.56 5.08
N MET A 291 -14.58 41.47 5.99
CA MET A 291 -13.19 41.55 6.51
C MET A 291 -12.79 40.37 7.41
N GLN A 292 -13.73 39.75 8.12
CA GLN A 292 -13.45 38.53 8.91
C GLN A 292 -13.28 37.28 8.04
N ARG A 293 -13.87 37.21 6.84
CA ARG A 293 -13.64 36.12 5.89
C ARG A 293 -12.18 36.02 5.47
N LEU A 294 -11.51 37.14 5.24
CA LEU A 294 -10.08 37.19 4.86
C LEU A 294 -9.14 36.79 5.99
N ARG A 295 -9.53 37.00 7.25
CA ARG A 295 -8.74 36.60 8.43
C ARG A 295 -8.89 35.11 8.75
N ASN A 296 -10.05 34.53 8.55
CA ASN A 296 -10.32 33.13 8.86
C ASN A 296 -9.91 32.17 7.72
N SER A 297 -9.71 32.66 6.48
CA SER A 297 -9.22 31.83 5.37
C SER A 297 -7.76 31.39 5.54
N ASN A 298 -7.00 32.06 6.42
CA ASN A 298 -5.61 31.66 6.72
C ASN A 298 -5.47 30.71 7.93
N GLY A 299 -6.55 30.28 8.56
CA GLY A 299 -6.48 29.55 9.84
C GLY A 299 -7.22 28.21 9.94
N TYR A 300 -8.05 27.85 8.98
CA TYR A 300 -8.73 26.54 9.00
C TYR A 300 -8.57 25.83 7.67
N VAL A 301 -7.47 25.09 7.56
CA VAL A 301 -7.49 23.90 6.72
C VAL A 301 -8.46 22.96 7.45
N ASN A 302 -9.68 22.81 6.94
CA ASN A 302 -10.54 21.68 7.31
C ASN A 302 -9.79 20.43 6.85
N THR A 303 -8.99 19.88 7.73
CA THR A 303 -8.55 18.49 7.61
C THR A 303 -9.81 17.67 7.81
N VAL A 304 -10.39 17.22 6.72
CA VAL A 304 -11.29 16.08 6.71
C VAL A 304 -10.49 14.94 7.33
N PRO A 305 -10.89 14.37 8.49
CA PRO A 305 -10.18 13.21 9.04
C PRO A 305 -10.41 12.07 8.06
N GLY A 306 -9.38 11.68 7.32
CA GLY A 306 -9.46 10.54 6.41
C GLY A 306 -8.64 10.62 5.12
N MET A 307 -8.07 11.78 4.78
CA MET A 307 -7.07 11.85 3.71
C MET A 307 -5.70 12.20 4.30
N ALA A 308 -5.02 11.20 4.85
CA ALA A 308 -3.59 11.27 5.01
C ALA A 308 -2.99 11.41 3.61
N ALA A 309 -2.39 12.57 3.35
CA ALA A 309 -1.60 12.81 2.16
C ALA A 309 -0.59 11.67 2.01
N SER A 310 -0.75 10.87 0.98
CA SER A 310 0.27 9.94 0.53
C SER A 310 1.51 10.76 0.16
N LYS A 311 2.50 10.79 1.05
CA LYS A 311 3.84 11.18 0.70
C LYS A 311 4.26 10.31 -0.48
N GLN A 312 4.60 10.95 -1.60
CA GLN A 312 5.32 10.33 -2.69
C GLN A 312 6.53 9.59 -2.13
N LEU A 313 6.42 8.28 -2.01
CA LEU A 313 7.57 7.40 -1.88
C LEU A 313 8.09 7.18 -3.29
N ASN A 314 9.30 7.65 -3.52
CA ASN A 314 10.09 7.35 -4.71
C ASN A 314 10.04 5.84 -4.98
N GLU A 315 9.56 5.50 -6.17
CA GLU A 315 9.63 4.14 -6.72
C GLU A 315 11.10 3.74 -6.86
N THR A 316 11.57 2.95 -5.92
CA THR A 316 12.67 2.05 -6.18
C THR A 316 12.05 0.75 -6.66
N SER A 317 12.05 0.56 -7.97
CA SER A 317 11.68 -0.69 -8.62
C SER A 317 12.63 -1.80 -8.17
N THR A 318 12.24 -2.54 -7.15
CA THR A 318 12.77 -3.86 -6.89
C THR A 318 11.94 -4.85 -7.70
N THR A 319 12.55 -5.41 -8.71
CA THR A 319 12.11 -6.62 -9.43
C THR A 319 11.89 -7.74 -8.40
N GLY A 320 10.71 -7.79 -7.83
CA GLY A 320 10.22 -8.93 -7.07
C GLY A 320 9.84 -10.02 -8.07
N ASN A 321 10.53 -11.14 -7.98
CA ASN A 321 10.21 -12.37 -8.68
C ASN A 321 8.75 -12.73 -8.34
N SER A 322 7.81 -12.41 -9.23
CA SER A 322 6.45 -12.88 -9.14
C SER A 322 6.48 -14.38 -9.41
N MET A 323 6.38 -15.16 -8.35
CA MET A 323 6.06 -16.57 -8.44
C MET A 323 4.76 -16.67 -9.25
N ARG A 324 4.84 -17.18 -10.48
CA ARG A 324 3.68 -17.60 -11.25
C ARG A 324 3.06 -18.75 -10.45
N LEU A 325 2.02 -18.46 -9.71
CA LEU A 325 1.07 -19.48 -9.31
C LEU A 325 0.36 -19.92 -10.60
N ASP A 326 0.43 -21.20 -10.86
CA ASP A 326 -0.23 -21.92 -11.94
C ASP A 326 -1.71 -21.56 -11.93
N ASP A 327 -2.33 -21.44 -13.11
CA ASP A 327 -3.68 -20.94 -13.37
C ASP A 327 -4.75 -21.97 -12.90
N GLY A 328 -4.72 -22.33 -11.61
CA GLY A 328 -5.80 -23.03 -10.93
C GLY A 328 -6.86 -22.00 -10.52
N ASP A 329 -8.11 -22.27 -10.83
CA ASP A 329 -9.27 -21.42 -10.55
C ASP A 329 -9.43 -21.19 -9.03
N LEU A 330 -8.72 -20.18 -8.50
CA LEU A 330 -8.74 -19.80 -7.07
C LEU A 330 -10.09 -19.18 -6.66
N GLY A 331 -10.93 -18.79 -7.62
CA GLY A 331 -12.25 -18.23 -7.37
C GLY A 331 -13.26 -19.20 -6.76
N ASP A 332 -13.06 -20.52 -6.94
CA ASP A 332 -13.96 -21.56 -6.40
C ASP A 332 -13.82 -21.76 -4.88
N HIS A 333 -12.79 -21.15 -4.24
CA HIS A 333 -12.51 -21.28 -2.81
C HIS A 333 -12.91 -20.04 -1.99
N VAL A 334 -13.63 -19.10 -2.58
CA VAL A 334 -14.12 -17.90 -1.89
C VAL A 334 -15.63 -17.85 -1.94
N THR A 335 -16.25 -17.91 -0.76
CA THR A 335 -17.70 -17.74 -0.61
C THR A 335 -18.00 -16.30 -0.23
N VAL A 336 -18.88 -15.65 -1.00
CA VAL A 336 -19.33 -14.28 -0.71
C VAL A 336 -20.63 -14.38 0.10
N ARG A 337 -20.62 -13.81 1.31
CA ARG A 337 -21.82 -13.61 2.14
C ARG A 337 -22.21 -12.15 2.10
N ASP A 338 -23.40 -11.90 1.59
CA ASP A 338 -24.01 -10.56 1.56
C ASP A 338 -24.90 -10.43 2.80
N ASN A 339 -24.44 -9.68 3.80
CA ASN A 339 -25.19 -9.37 5.00
C ASN A 339 -25.91 -8.03 4.81
N GLU A 340 -26.86 -7.68 5.68
CA GLU A 340 -27.63 -6.42 5.60
C GLU A 340 -26.75 -5.16 5.64
N MET A 341 -25.58 -5.20 6.25
CA MET A 341 -24.72 -4.04 6.46
C MET A 341 -23.32 -4.15 5.86
N ASP A 342 -22.89 -5.36 5.49
CA ASP A 342 -21.54 -5.61 4.95
C ASP A 342 -21.48 -6.83 4.05
N VAL A 343 -20.46 -6.89 3.21
CA VAL A 343 -20.12 -8.06 2.42
C VAL A 343 -18.90 -8.73 3.04
N VAL A 344 -18.98 -10.02 3.26
CA VAL A 344 -17.89 -10.85 3.80
C VAL A 344 -17.44 -11.85 2.75
N PHE A 345 -16.15 -11.87 2.47
CA PHE A 345 -15.49 -12.87 1.65
C PHE A 345 -14.87 -13.91 2.56
N ASP A 346 -15.46 -15.09 2.63
CA ASP A 346 -14.92 -16.24 3.37
C ASP A 346 -13.96 -17.00 2.45
N ILE A 347 -12.72 -17.15 2.88
CA ILE A 347 -11.68 -17.83 2.11
C ILE A 347 -11.46 -19.20 2.74
N ASP A 348 -11.79 -20.26 1.99
CA ASP A 348 -11.76 -21.64 2.49
C ASP A 348 -10.35 -22.22 2.61
N LEU A 349 -9.37 -21.64 1.90
CA LEU A 349 -7.98 -22.06 1.97
C LEU A 349 -7.27 -21.38 3.17
N PRO A 350 -6.45 -22.14 3.92
CA PRO A 350 -5.62 -21.53 4.97
C PRO A 350 -4.56 -20.62 4.37
N TYR A 351 -4.36 -19.45 4.99
CA TYR A 351 -3.40 -18.44 4.54
C TYR A 351 -2.30 -18.19 5.53
N ASP A 352 -1.11 -17.88 4.98
CA ASP A 352 0.06 -17.41 5.71
C ASP A 352 0.29 -15.92 5.41
N ILE A 353 0.12 -15.05 6.40
CA ILE A 353 0.30 -13.60 6.27
C ILE A 353 1.31 -13.11 7.31
N PRO A 354 2.55 -12.75 6.88
CA PRO A 354 3.59 -12.30 7.80
C PRO A 354 3.31 -10.91 8.36
N ALA A 355 3.73 -10.66 9.61
CA ALA A 355 3.58 -9.39 10.34
C ALA A 355 4.62 -8.34 9.93
N ASN A 356 4.95 -8.24 8.65
CA ASN A 356 6.04 -7.40 8.14
C ASN A 356 5.57 -6.06 7.55
N GLY A 357 4.26 -5.77 7.57
CA GLY A 357 3.66 -4.57 7.00
C GLY A 357 3.75 -4.47 5.48
N LYS A 358 4.13 -5.54 4.78
CA LYS A 358 4.15 -5.59 3.31
C LYS A 358 2.79 -6.04 2.77
N ASP A 359 2.45 -5.53 1.59
CA ASP A 359 1.23 -5.90 0.88
C ASP A 359 1.20 -7.41 0.55
N GLN A 360 0.13 -8.08 0.96
CA GLN A 360 -0.20 -9.44 0.56
C GLN A 360 -1.43 -9.41 -0.33
N HIS A 361 -1.35 -10.01 -1.51
CA HIS A 361 -2.43 -10.03 -2.49
C HIS A 361 -3.16 -11.36 -2.45
N VAL A 362 -4.47 -11.30 -2.25
CA VAL A 362 -5.37 -12.46 -2.24
C VAL A 362 -6.40 -12.28 -3.34
N VAL A 363 -6.58 -13.26 -4.21
CA VAL A 363 -7.63 -13.26 -5.24
C VAL A 363 -8.95 -13.62 -4.58
N LEU A 364 -9.98 -12.79 -4.80
CA LEU A 364 -11.32 -12.98 -4.22
C LEU A 364 -12.28 -13.62 -5.23
N LYS A 365 -12.29 -13.09 -6.45
CA LYS A 365 -13.25 -13.54 -7.47
C LYS A 365 -12.73 -13.21 -8.87
N GLU A 366 -12.96 -14.11 -9.80
CA GLU A 366 -12.78 -13.87 -11.22
C GLU A 366 -14.14 -13.89 -11.92
N THR A 367 -14.44 -12.89 -12.71
CA THR A 367 -15.73 -12.76 -13.39
C THR A 367 -15.53 -12.28 -14.82
N ASN A 368 -16.15 -12.99 -15.78
CA ASN A 368 -16.23 -12.50 -17.15
C ASN A 368 -17.44 -11.58 -17.27
N VAL A 369 -17.20 -10.31 -17.55
CA VAL A 369 -18.22 -9.27 -17.56
C VAL A 369 -18.48 -8.85 -19.00
N SER A 370 -19.74 -8.89 -19.41
CA SER A 370 -20.16 -8.34 -20.70
C SER A 370 -19.91 -6.85 -20.72
N SER A 371 -19.14 -6.37 -21.69
CA SER A 371 -18.73 -4.96 -21.76
C SER A 371 -18.91 -4.44 -23.17
N VAL A 372 -19.37 -3.20 -23.28
CA VAL A 372 -19.41 -2.45 -24.53
C VAL A 372 -18.18 -1.55 -24.59
N TYR A 373 -17.44 -1.64 -25.69
CA TYR A 373 -16.22 -0.86 -25.84
C TYR A 373 -16.46 0.34 -26.77
N THR A 374 -16.22 1.53 -26.24
CA THR A 374 -16.39 2.80 -26.97
C THR A 374 -15.11 3.62 -26.87
N TYR A 375 -14.63 4.17 -27.99
CA TYR A 375 -13.55 5.15 -27.96
C TYR A 375 -14.07 6.51 -27.53
N TYR A 376 -13.28 7.23 -26.78
CA TYR A 376 -13.57 8.58 -26.33
C TYR A 376 -12.43 9.52 -26.68
N ALA A 377 -12.75 10.70 -27.17
CA ALA A 377 -11.76 11.76 -27.37
C ALA A 377 -12.36 13.14 -27.09
N ALA A 378 -11.55 13.96 -26.44
CA ALA A 378 -11.82 15.38 -26.19
C ALA A 378 -10.59 16.21 -26.58
N PRO A 379 -10.34 16.45 -27.87
CA PRO A 379 -9.07 16.96 -28.39
C PRO A 379 -8.76 18.40 -27.96
N LYS A 380 -9.71 19.12 -27.38
CA LYS A 380 -9.49 20.38 -26.69
C LYS A 380 -8.70 20.19 -25.38
N LEU A 381 -8.85 19.04 -24.72
CA LEU A 381 -8.25 18.72 -23.41
C LEU A 381 -7.02 17.81 -23.56
N ASP A 382 -7.14 16.73 -24.34
CA ASP A 382 -6.08 15.76 -24.62
C ASP A 382 -6.16 15.30 -26.07
N LYS A 383 -5.01 15.18 -26.74
CA LYS A 383 -4.90 14.78 -28.15
C LYS A 383 -5.14 13.29 -28.39
N ASP A 384 -5.07 12.48 -27.33
CA ASP A 384 -5.17 11.03 -27.43
C ASP A 384 -6.64 10.57 -27.39
N ALA A 385 -6.91 9.44 -28.07
CA ALA A 385 -8.16 8.72 -27.93
C ALA A 385 -8.03 7.68 -26.82
N TYR A 386 -9.05 7.58 -25.97
CA TYR A 386 -9.14 6.63 -24.88
C TYR A 386 -10.11 5.52 -25.24
N LEU A 387 -9.75 4.28 -24.90
CA LEU A 387 -10.68 3.17 -24.93
C LEU A 387 -11.45 3.12 -23.61
N LEU A 388 -12.76 3.14 -23.66
CA LEU A 388 -13.65 2.99 -22.51
C LEU A 388 -14.33 1.63 -22.59
N GLY A 389 -14.42 0.94 -21.45
CA GLY A 389 -15.26 -0.23 -21.25
C GLY A 389 -16.48 0.14 -20.41
N GLU A 390 -17.66 -0.07 -20.94
CA GLU A 390 -18.93 0.19 -20.25
C GLU A 390 -19.52 -1.13 -19.78
N ILE A 391 -19.76 -1.24 -18.47
CA ILE A 391 -20.29 -2.42 -17.80
C ILE A 391 -21.69 -2.08 -17.30
N ALA A 392 -22.69 -2.77 -17.80
CA ALA A 392 -24.05 -2.68 -17.28
C ALA A 392 -24.29 -3.68 -16.14
N ASN A 393 -25.25 -3.41 -15.26
CA ASN A 393 -25.61 -4.27 -14.10
C ASN A 393 -24.40 -4.59 -13.21
N TRP A 394 -23.57 -3.58 -12.97
CA TRP A 394 -22.33 -3.72 -12.19
C TRP A 394 -22.58 -3.88 -10.68
N GLU A 395 -23.79 -3.58 -10.21
CA GLU A 395 -24.22 -3.69 -8.82
C GLU A 395 -24.07 -5.12 -8.29
N ASP A 396 -24.41 -6.12 -9.13
CA ASP A 396 -24.30 -7.55 -8.78
C ASP A 396 -22.83 -8.02 -8.60
N LEU A 397 -21.88 -7.20 -9.00
CA LEU A 397 -20.46 -7.52 -8.85
C LEU A 397 -19.91 -7.16 -7.47
N HIS A 398 -20.70 -6.51 -6.60
CA HIS A 398 -20.29 -6.05 -5.25
C HIS A 398 -18.95 -5.31 -5.25
N LEU A 399 -18.75 -4.43 -6.25
CA LEU A 399 -17.51 -3.67 -6.40
C LEU A 399 -17.36 -2.64 -5.28
N LEU A 400 -16.13 -2.50 -4.80
CA LEU A 400 -15.75 -1.48 -3.84
C LEU A 400 -14.84 -0.45 -4.52
N ALA A 401 -14.83 0.78 -4.00
CA ALA A 401 -13.90 1.79 -4.49
C ALA A 401 -12.44 1.31 -4.33
N GLY A 402 -11.69 1.26 -5.42
CA GLY A 402 -10.34 0.72 -5.43
C GLY A 402 -9.57 0.98 -6.73
N GLU A 403 -8.29 0.64 -6.71
CA GLU A 403 -7.39 0.78 -7.85
C GLU A 403 -7.48 -0.48 -8.73
N ALA A 404 -7.50 -0.29 -10.05
CA ALA A 404 -7.52 -1.36 -11.04
C ALA A 404 -6.35 -1.28 -12.00
N ASN A 405 -5.62 -2.36 -12.17
CA ASN A 405 -4.62 -2.52 -13.22
C ASN A 405 -5.29 -2.86 -14.54
N ILE A 406 -4.80 -2.28 -15.63
CA ILE A 406 -5.33 -2.50 -16.98
C ILE A 406 -4.34 -3.37 -17.75
N ILE A 407 -4.81 -4.51 -18.23
CA ILE A 407 -4.06 -5.44 -19.05
C ILE A 407 -4.83 -5.65 -20.36
N PHE A 408 -4.30 -5.15 -21.47
CA PHE A 408 -4.91 -5.24 -22.79
C PHE A 408 -4.02 -6.06 -23.75
N GLU A 409 -4.59 -7.08 -24.38
CA GLU A 409 -3.84 -8.02 -25.26
C GLU A 409 -2.56 -8.54 -24.58
N GLY A 410 -2.61 -8.85 -23.26
CA GLY A 410 -1.48 -9.34 -22.47
C GLY A 410 -0.46 -8.27 -22.06
N THR A 411 -0.66 -7.01 -22.45
CA THR A 411 0.24 -5.89 -22.12
C THR A 411 -0.34 -5.04 -21.00
N TYR A 412 0.47 -4.75 -19.99
CA TYR A 412 0.10 -3.79 -18.93
C TYR A 412 0.11 -2.37 -19.48
N LEU A 413 -1.03 -1.66 -19.39
CA LEU A 413 -1.20 -0.30 -19.91
C LEU A 413 -1.16 0.78 -18.83
N GLY A 414 -1.41 0.42 -17.58
CA GLY A 414 -1.46 1.39 -16.48
C GLY A 414 -2.53 1.06 -15.46
N LYS A 415 -2.96 2.08 -14.73
CA LYS A 415 -3.96 1.96 -13.65
C LYS A 415 -5.15 2.87 -13.91
N THR A 416 -6.31 2.46 -13.40
CA THR A 416 -7.53 3.26 -13.32
C THR A 416 -8.15 3.10 -11.94
N ALA A 417 -9.15 3.92 -11.62
CA ALA A 417 -9.92 3.78 -10.38
C ALA A 417 -11.31 3.21 -10.71
N ILE A 418 -11.76 2.28 -9.88
CA ILE A 418 -13.16 1.86 -9.83
C ILE A 418 -13.84 2.68 -8.74
N ASP A 419 -14.90 3.39 -9.07
CA ASP A 419 -15.74 4.13 -8.12
C ASP A 419 -17.21 3.72 -8.28
N PRO A 420 -17.70 2.81 -7.43
CA PRO A 420 -19.07 2.32 -7.48
C PRO A 420 -20.10 3.29 -6.89
N LYS A 421 -19.71 4.49 -6.46
CA LYS A 421 -20.65 5.51 -5.97
C LYS A 421 -21.43 6.22 -7.09
N SER A 422 -21.20 5.84 -8.35
CA SER A 422 -21.96 6.35 -9.48
C SER A 422 -23.42 5.96 -9.34
N VAL A 423 -24.32 6.91 -9.49
CA VAL A 423 -25.78 6.68 -9.58
C VAL A 423 -26.23 6.31 -11.00
N LEU A 424 -25.29 5.98 -11.90
CA LEU A 424 -25.55 5.61 -13.27
C LEU A 424 -25.67 4.09 -13.37
N ASP A 425 -26.63 3.61 -14.15
CA ASP A 425 -26.85 2.18 -14.42
C ASP A 425 -25.66 1.50 -15.14
N THR A 426 -24.67 2.27 -15.55
CA THR A 426 -23.49 1.81 -16.30
C THR A 426 -22.21 2.31 -15.65
N LEU A 427 -21.33 1.40 -15.32
CA LEU A 427 -19.97 1.72 -14.84
C LEU A 427 -19.05 1.87 -16.05
N THR A 428 -18.48 3.07 -16.22
CA THR A 428 -17.52 3.37 -17.31
C THR A 428 -16.09 3.31 -16.79
N LEU A 429 -15.28 2.42 -17.35
CA LEU A 429 -13.88 2.23 -17.00
C LEU A 429 -12.97 2.70 -18.15
N SER A 430 -12.01 3.56 -17.83
CA SER A 430 -10.99 3.94 -18.81
C SER A 430 -9.94 2.84 -18.92
N LEU A 431 -9.81 2.25 -20.11
CA LEU A 431 -8.87 1.17 -20.43
C LEU A 431 -7.54 1.69 -21.02
N GLY A 432 -7.35 3.02 -21.01
CA GLY A 432 -6.11 3.65 -21.46
C GLY A 432 -6.18 4.25 -22.86
N LYS A 433 -5.02 4.72 -23.34
CA LYS A 433 -4.88 5.44 -24.62
C LYS A 433 -4.57 4.47 -25.77
N ASP A 434 -5.30 4.60 -26.90
CA ASP A 434 -4.99 3.85 -28.13
C ASP A 434 -4.50 4.80 -29.24
N LYS A 435 -3.20 4.79 -29.51
CA LYS A 435 -2.58 5.64 -30.53
C LYS A 435 -2.90 5.23 -31.97
N ARG A 436 -3.55 4.09 -32.18
CA ARG A 436 -4.03 3.68 -33.52
C ARG A 436 -5.29 4.45 -33.91
N VAL A 437 -5.98 5.07 -32.94
CA VAL A 437 -7.07 6.03 -33.23
C VAL A 437 -6.50 7.43 -33.10
N VAL A 438 -6.32 8.09 -34.22
CA VAL A 438 -5.68 9.41 -34.32
C VAL A 438 -6.74 10.50 -34.31
N VAL A 439 -6.59 11.46 -33.41
CA VAL A 439 -7.45 12.64 -33.34
C VAL A 439 -6.59 13.89 -33.46
N LYS A 440 -6.95 14.80 -34.35
CA LYS A 440 -6.25 16.06 -34.58
C LYS A 440 -7.24 17.20 -34.54
N ARG A 441 -6.94 18.26 -33.80
CA ARG A 441 -7.73 19.50 -33.70
C ARG A 441 -6.88 20.66 -34.16
N GLU A 442 -7.32 21.37 -35.18
CA GLU A 442 -6.59 22.48 -35.81
C GLU A 442 -7.48 23.72 -35.93
N LYS A 443 -6.92 24.89 -35.59
CA LYS A 443 -7.60 26.15 -35.81
C LYS A 443 -7.48 26.53 -37.29
N LEU A 444 -8.64 26.77 -37.94
CA LEU A 444 -8.71 27.18 -39.32
C LEU A 444 -8.53 28.71 -39.41
N LYS A 445 -7.40 29.15 -39.97
CA LYS A 445 -7.08 30.57 -40.11
C LYS A 445 -8.03 31.29 -41.08
N ASP A 446 -8.35 30.67 -42.17
CA ASP A 446 -9.21 31.24 -43.24
C ASP A 446 -10.68 31.42 -42.81
N PHE A 447 -11.12 30.67 -41.80
CA PHE A 447 -12.46 30.75 -41.22
C PHE A 447 -12.48 31.44 -39.86
N SER A 448 -11.36 31.97 -39.41
CA SER A 448 -11.24 32.72 -38.17
C SER A 448 -10.99 34.19 -38.49
N SER A 449 -11.79 35.09 -37.97
CA SER A 449 -11.71 36.52 -38.25
C SER A 449 -11.94 37.37 -37.02
N GLU A 450 -11.41 38.59 -37.09
CA GLU A 450 -11.65 39.62 -36.10
C GLU A 450 -12.24 40.84 -36.76
N LYS A 451 -13.36 41.35 -36.26
CA LYS A 451 -14.05 42.52 -36.80
C LYS A 451 -14.37 43.49 -35.65
N PHE A 452 -14.17 44.77 -35.92
CA PHE A 452 -14.57 45.84 -35.04
C PHE A 452 -15.92 46.39 -35.46
N LEU A 453 -16.87 46.45 -34.53
CA LEU A 453 -18.24 46.89 -34.74
C LEU A 453 -18.55 48.02 -33.76
N GLY A 454 -18.12 49.24 -34.11
CA GLY A 454 -18.28 50.41 -33.21
C GLY A 454 -17.52 50.25 -31.90
N ALA A 455 -18.22 50.20 -30.78
CA ALA A 455 -17.64 49.98 -29.44
C ALA A 455 -17.36 48.51 -29.12
N SER A 456 -17.77 47.56 -29.98
CA SER A 456 -17.63 46.15 -29.74
C SER A 456 -16.59 45.52 -30.72
N LYS A 457 -16.03 44.38 -30.29
CA LYS A 457 -15.16 43.53 -31.09
C LYS A 457 -15.83 42.17 -31.24
N LYS A 458 -15.94 41.66 -32.47
CA LYS A 458 -16.45 40.31 -32.79
C LYS A 458 -15.31 39.44 -33.28
N GLN A 459 -15.03 38.36 -32.59
CA GLN A 459 -14.05 37.35 -33.02
C GLN A 459 -14.79 36.09 -33.45
N THR A 460 -14.53 35.61 -34.65
CA THR A 460 -15.01 34.32 -35.16
C THR A 460 -13.85 33.34 -35.11
N ILE A 461 -14.08 32.17 -34.51
CA ILE A 461 -13.07 31.14 -34.36
C ILE A 461 -13.62 29.83 -34.92
N ALA A 462 -12.85 29.19 -35.76
CA ALA A 462 -13.19 27.90 -36.34
C ALA A 462 -12.09 26.87 -36.11
N TYR A 463 -12.50 25.66 -35.81
CA TYR A 463 -11.64 24.49 -35.65
C TYR A 463 -12.10 23.36 -36.55
N GLU A 464 -11.15 22.61 -37.13
CA GLU A 464 -11.40 21.33 -37.79
C GLU A 464 -10.85 20.22 -36.90
N ILE A 465 -11.68 19.21 -36.64
CA ILE A 465 -11.29 17.99 -35.91
C ILE A 465 -11.28 16.86 -36.93
N THR A 466 -10.12 16.25 -37.12
CA THR A 466 -9.96 15.07 -37.97
C THR A 466 -9.80 13.85 -37.06
N VAL A 467 -10.63 12.84 -37.30
CA VAL A 467 -10.55 11.54 -36.59
C VAL A 467 -10.24 10.47 -37.61
N LYS A 468 -9.26 9.61 -37.32
CA LYS A 468 -8.85 8.51 -38.23
C LYS A 468 -8.72 7.21 -37.45
N ASN A 469 -9.34 6.14 -37.93
CA ASN A 469 -9.19 4.79 -37.44
C ASN A 469 -8.10 4.04 -38.20
N ASN A 470 -6.92 3.83 -37.63
CA ASN A 470 -5.85 3.03 -38.21
C ASN A 470 -5.88 1.55 -37.78
N LYS A 471 -6.95 1.12 -37.09
CA LYS A 471 -7.14 -0.29 -36.71
C LYS A 471 -7.71 -1.10 -37.87
N LYS A 472 -7.65 -2.42 -37.72
CA LYS A 472 -8.24 -3.39 -38.66
C LYS A 472 -9.73 -3.64 -38.41
N GLU A 473 -10.28 -3.08 -37.37
CA GLU A 473 -11.65 -3.29 -36.87
C GLU A 473 -12.44 -1.98 -36.96
N LYS A 474 -13.76 -2.12 -37.15
CA LYS A 474 -14.71 -1.01 -37.02
C LYS A 474 -14.76 -0.59 -35.55
N ILE A 475 -14.74 0.70 -35.30
CA ILE A 475 -14.82 1.26 -33.94
C ILE A 475 -16.04 2.17 -33.78
N GLN A 476 -16.61 2.16 -32.56
CA GLN A 476 -17.54 3.18 -32.12
C GLN A 476 -16.78 4.22 -31.31
N MET A 477 -17.12 5.51 -31.51
CA MET A 477 -16.41 6.58 -30.85
C MET A 477 -17.32 7.71 -30.40
N LEU A 478 -17.09 8.22 -29.21
CA LEU A 478 -17.69 9.41 -28.65
C LEU A 478 -16.66 10.55 -28.73
N LEU A 479 -16.83 11.44 -29.70
CA LEU A 479 -16.01 12.64 -29.85
C LEU A 479 -16.70 13.79 -29.14
N LYS A 480 -15.96 14.52 -28.28
CA LYS A 480 -16.45 15.72 -27.60
C LYS A 480 -15.55 16.92 -27.85
N ASP A 481 -16.16 18.07 -28.00
CA ASP A 481 -15.46 19.37 -28.00
C ASP A 481 -16.37 20.40 -27.31
N GLN A 482 -15.95 21.64 -27.18
CA GLN A 482 -16.67 22.65 -26.43
C GLN A 482 -16.47 24.03 -27.05
N TYR A 483 -17.55 24.79 -27.18
CA TYR A 483 -17.51 26.23 -27.39
C TYR A 483 -17.74 26.97 -26.07
N PRO A 484 -17.25 28.22 -25.92
CA PRO A 484 -17.43 28.98 -24.68
C PRO A 484 -18.90 29.38 -24.50
N ILE A 485 -19.31 29.51 -23.24
CA ILE A 485 -20.55 30.16 -22.83
C ILE A 485 -20.22 31.36 -21.93
N SER A 486 -21.13 32.31 -21.82
CA SER A 486 -20.95 33.48 -20.95
C SER A 486 -22.15 33.72 -20.05
N THR A 487 -21.91 34.11 -18.81
CA THR A 487 -22.89 34.63 -17.88
C THR A 487 -22.86 36.16 -17.82
N ASP A 488 -21.88 36.80 -18.47
CA ASP A 488 -21.74 38.25 -18.57
C ASP A 488 -22.63 38.77 -19.74
N LYS A 489 -23.48 39.76 -19.47
CA LYS A 489 -24.37 40.37 -20.44
C LYS A 489 -23.65 41.11 -21.57
N ASP A 490 -22.42 41.57 -21.32
CA ASP A 490 -21.61 42.28 -22.31
C ASP A 490 -20.89 41.32 -23.26
N ILE A 491 -20.90 39.99 -22.99
CA ILE A 491 -20.28 38.98 -23.81
C ILE A 491 -21.32 38.11 -24.48
N GLU A 492 -21.50 38.27 -25.78
CA GLU A 492 -22.40 37.46 -26.60
C GLU A 492 -21.64 36.35 -27.31
N VAL A 493 -22.05 35.10 -27.11
CA VAL A 493 -21.48 33.92 -27.78
C VAL A 493 -22.55 33.28 -28.67
N GLU A 494 -22.19 33.05 -29.91
CA GLU A 494 -23.03 32.43 -30.95
C GLU A 494 -22.32 31.23 -31.58
N LEU A 495 -22.94 30.04 -31.50
CA LEU A 495 -22.46 28.86 -32.20
C LEU A 495 -22.90 28.94 -33.67
N LEU A 496 -21.95 28.97 -34.61
CA LEU A 496 -22.20 29.15 -36.06
C LEU A 496 -22.25 27.81 -36.80
N GLU A 497 -21.38 26.87 -36.41
CA GLU A 497 -21.30 25.55 -37.08
C GLU A 497 -20.95 24.47 -36.04
N SER A 498 -21.62 23.32 -36.08
CA SER A 498 -21.40 22.20 -35.17
C SER A 498 -21.26 20.84 -35.87
N SER A 499 -21.26 20.78 -37.19
CA SER A 499 -21.18 19.53 -37.98
C SER A 499 -22.09 18.41 -37.44
N GLY A 500 -23.31 18.75 -37.04
CA GLY A 500 -24.31 17.77 -36.55
C GLY A 500 -24.09 17.24 -35.15
N ALA A 501 -23.35 17.94 -34.30
CA ALA A 501 -23.19 17.58 -32.89
C ALA A 501 -24.49 17.68 -32.09
N VAL A 502 -24.66 16.82 -31.11
CA VAL A 502 -25.61 17.03 -30.04
C VAL A 502 -25.03 18.10 -29.09
N ILE A 503 -25.81 19.16 -28.83
CA ILE A 503 -25.34 20.35 -28.12
C ILE A 503 -25.94 20.37 -26.72
N ASN A 504 -25.10 20.41 -25.70
CA ASN A 504 -25.49 20.79 -24.36
C ASN A 504 -25.29 22.31 -24.19
N LYS A 505 -26.37 23.06 -24.17
CA LYS A 505 -26.34 24.53 -24.09
C LYS A 505 -25.89 25.07 -22.75
N GLU A 506 -26.06 24.31 -21.67
CA GLU A 506 -25.67 24.74 -20.32
C GLU A 506 -24.16 24.66 -20.12
N SER A 507 -23.50 23.68 -20.75
CA SER A 507 -22.05 23.48 -20.63
C SER A 507 -21.25 23.90 -21.87
N GLY A 508 -21.93 24.19 -22.99
CA GLY A 508 -21.29 24.43 -24.30
C GLY A 508 -20.63 23.20 -24.92
N VAL A 509 -20.90 22.00 -24.41
CA VAL A 509 -20.30 20.75 -24.90
C VAL A 509 -21.01 20.28 -26.17
N LEU A 510 -20.22 19.95 -27.18
CA LEU A 510 -20.60 19.35 -28.44
C LEU A 510 -20.23 17.87 -28.42
N THR A 511 -21.16 16.99 -28.80
CA THR A 511 -20.96 15.54 -28.76
C THR A 511 -21.35 14.91 -30.10
N TRP A 512 -20.43 14.14 -30.70
CA TRP A 512 -20.67 13.31 -31.87
C TRP A 512 -20.53 11.85 -31.52
N LYS A 513 -21.51 11.03 -31.90
CA LYS A 513 -21.43 9.57 -31.88
C LYS A 513 -21.01 9.09 -33.26
N LEU A 514 -19.85 8.48 -33.36
CA LEU A 514 -19.20 8.12 -34.61
C LEU A 514 -19.07 6.61 -34.73
N GLU A 515 -19.22 6.13 -35.97
CA GLU A 515 -18.74 4.82 -36.37
C GLU A 515 -17.67 5.04 -37.45
N LEU A 516 -16.53 4.38 -37.30
CA LEU A 516 -15.39 4.47 -38.20
C LEU A 516 -14.99 3.07 -38.67
N ALA A 517 -15.05 2.82 -39.97
CA ALA A 517 -14.54 1.61 -40.58
C ALA A 517 -12.99 1.55 -40.48
N PRO A 518 -12.36 0.39 -40.71
CA PRO A 518 -10.91 0.28 -40.83
C PRO A 518 -10.34 1.27 -41.86
N GLY A 519 -9.34 2.06 -41.45
CA GLY A 519 -8.69 3.07 -42.33
C GLY A 519 -9.49 4.34 -42.57
N GLU A 520 -10.75 4.42 -42.12
CA GLU A 520 -11.62 5.57 -42.37
C GLU A 520 -11.18 6.82 -41.62
N SER A 521 -11.35 7.97 -42.27
CA SER A 521 -11.10 9.29 -41.66
C SER A 521 -12.32 10.19 -41.89
N LYS A 522 -12.76 10.87 -40.78
CA LYS A 522 -13.86 11.84 -40.81
C LYS A 522 -13.39 13.19 -40.30
N LYS A 523 -14.01 14.26 -40.82
CA LYS A 523 -13.73 15.62 -40.43
C LYS A 523 -14.99 16.29 -39.87
N TYR A 524 -14.82 17.03 -38.77
CA TYR A 524 -15.88 17.78 -38.10
C TYR A 524 -15.41 19.20 -37.92
N ARG A 525 -16.28 20.17 -38.22
CA ARG A 525 -15.98 21.59 -38.07
C ARG A 525 -16.84 22.19 -36.98
N ILE A 526 -16.19 22.99 -36.14
CA ILE A 526 -16.82 23.81 -35.12
C ILE A 526 -16.49 25.24 -35.40
N SER A 527 -17.50 26.12 -35.45
CA SER A 527 -17.29 27.55 -35.57
C SER A 527 -18.20 28.29 -34.60
N TYR A 528 -17.64 29.26 -33.93
CA TYR A 528 -18.41 30.12 -33.01
C TYR A 528 -17.86 31.56 -33.07
N SER A 529 -18.73 32.53 -32.74
CA SER A 529 -18.34 33.93 -32.63
C SER A 529 -18.51 34.40 -31.20
N VAL A 530 -17.63 35.29 -30.79
CA VAL A 530 -17.68 35.95 -29.48
C VAL A 530 -17.63 37.45 -29.72
N ARG A 531 -18.65 38.17 -29.21
CA ARG A 531 -18.74 39.64 -29.29
C ARG A 531 -18.63 40.20 -27.88
N TYR A 532 -17.77 41.20 -27.72
CA TYR A 532 -17.51 41.85 -26.44
C TYR A 532 -17.02 43.30 -26.63
N PRO A 533 -16.98 44.16 -25.58
CA PRO A 533 -16.45 45.51 -25.66
C PRO A 533 -14.98 45.50 -26.09
N LYS A 534 -14.60 46.40 -27.02
CA LYS A 534 -13.24 46.42 -27.63
C LYS A 534 -12.13 46.76 -26.65
N ASP A 535 -12.43 47.42 -25.53
CA ASP A 535 -11.53 47.82 -24.46
C ASP A 535 -11.29 46.72 -23.43
N LYS A 536 -12.04 45.60 -23.53
CA LYS A 536 -11.88 44.42 -22.67
C LYS A 536 -11.18 43.27 -23.40
N VAL A 537 -10.55 42.39 -22.64
CA VAL A 537 -9.91 41.15 -23.14
C VAL A 537 -10.64 39.96 -22.55
N VAL A 538 -10.97 38.97 -23.39
CA VAL A 538 -11.55 37.69 -22.97
C VAL A 538 -10.53 36.57 -23.18
N ASN A 539 -10.56 35.54 -22.32
CA ASN A 539 -9.69 34.38 -22.45
C ASN A 539 -10.35 33.37 -23.42
N LEU A 540 -9.93 33.35 -24.67
CA LEU A 540 -10.42 32.47 -25.74
C LEU A 540 -9.39 31.43 -26.15
#